data_f7b4ba2be4c53a6549aa4329b9ae9ed4
#
_entry.id   f7b4ba2be4c53a6549aa4329b9ae9ed4
#
_cell.length_a   1.000
_cell.length_b   1.000
_cell.length_c   1.000
_cell.angle_alpha   90.00
_cell.angle_beta   90.00
_cell.angle_gamma   90.00
#
_symmetry.space_group_name_H-M   'P 1'
#
loop_
_entity.id
_entity.type
_entity.pdbx_description
1 polymer ?
#
loop_
_entity_poly.entity_id
_entity_poly.type
_entity_poly.pdbx_seq_one_letter_code
_entity_poly.pdbx_strand_id
1 'polypeptide(L)'
;MRRSGAICAKNSDRIVGALLFSREDSALCFLAVDPGFRRQKIAEKLVRYMFTFLDLDRAVTVTTYREGAPEGRAARAFYRHLGFVEGRLTEEFGSPVQEFVLVRSRVDVE
;
A
#
# COMPACT_ATOMS: atom_id res chain seq x y z
N MET A 1 -11.52 -10.85 16.38
CA MET A 1 -11.59 -11.20 14.96
C MET A 1 -10.83 -10.20 14.12
N ARG A 2 -10.05 -10.68 13.21
CA ARG A 2 -9.26 -9.82 12.36
C ARG A 2 -10.14 -9.23 11.27
N ARG A 3 -9.98 -7.95 11.04
CA ARG A 3 -10.71 -7.27 9.99
C ARG A 3 -9.77 -7.00 8.83
N SER A 4 -9.45 -8.07 8.15
CA SER A 4 -8.58 -8.02 6.99
C SER A 4 -9.40 -8.13 5.72
N GLY A 5 -8.83 -7.66 4.64
CA GLY A 5 -9.47 -7.74 3.35
C GLY A 5 -8.49 -8.04 2.25
N ALA A 6 -9.01 -8.52 1.15
CA ALA A 6 -8.25 -8.81 -0.04
C ALA A 6 -8.99 -8.23 -1.24
N ILE A 7 -8.22 -7.61 -2.14
CA ILE A 7 -8.75 -7.01 -3.35
C ILE A 7 -7.96 -7.58 -4.51
N CYS A 8 -8.66 -7.97 -5.57
CA CYS A 8 -8.02 -8.50 -6.78
C CYS A 8 -8.38 -7.66 -7.98
N ALA A 9 -7.44 -7.51 -8.89
CA ALA A 9 -7.70 -6.95 -10.20
C ALA A 9 -7.65 -8.08 -11.20
N LYS A 10 -8.64 -8.11 -12.09
CA LYS A 10 -8.75 -9.17 -13.10
C LYS A 10 -8.72 -8.60 -14.50
N ASN A 11 -8.14 -9.38 -15.39
CA ASN A 11 -8.23 -9.14 -16.83
C ASN A 11 -8.84 -10.41 -17.41
N SER A 12 -10.11 -10.35 -17.80
CA SER A 12 -10.90 -11.52 -18.16
C SER A 12 -10.93 -12.48 -16.98
N ASP A 13 -10.47 -13.73 -17.14
CA ASP A 13 -10.50 -14.71 -16.08
C ASP A 13 -9.19 -14.78 -15.30
N ARG A 14 -8.24 -13.88 -15.61
CA ARG A 14 -6.92 -13.95 -15.01
C ARG A 14 -6.77 -12.87 -13.96
N ILE A 15 -6.22 -13.26 -12.81
CA ILE A 15 -5.89 -12.28 -11.78
C ILE A 15 -4.55 -11.64 -12.14
N VAL A 16 -4.54 -10.32 -12.27
CA VAL A 16 -3.35 -9.58 -12.66
C VAL A 16 -2.81 -8.70 -11.55
N GLY A 17 -3.52 -8.60 -10.43
CA GLY A 17 -3.04 -7.85 -9.29
C GLY A 17 -3.78 -8.28 -8.05
N ALA A 18 -3.14 -8.10 -6.89
CA ALA A 18 -3.74 -8.46 -5.61
C ALA A 18 -3.21 -7.54 -4.53
N LEU A 19 -4.07 -7.25 -3.56
CA LEU A 19 -3.74 -6.40 -2.43
C LEU A 19 -4.38 -6.98 -1.18
N LEU A 20 -3.60 -7.06 -0.09
CA LEU A 20 -4.10 -7.46 1.21
C LEU A 20 -3.95 -6.30 2.17
N PHE A 21 -4.93 -6.11 3.03
CA PHE A 21 -4.89 -5.01 3.98
C PHE A 21 -5.54 -5.39 5.29
N SER A 22 -5.25 -4.61 6.32
CA SER A 22 -5.82 -4.78 7.65
C SER A 22 -6.60 -3.52 8.01
N ARG A 23 -7.90 -3.68 8.26
CA ARG A 23 -8.71 -2.55 8.73
C ARG A 23 -8.34 -2.20 10.16
N GLU A 24 -8.06 -3.22 10.95
CA GLU A 24 -7.73 -3.02 12.35
C GLU A 24 -6.49 -2.18 12.52
N ASP A 25 -5.48 -2.44 11.70
CA ASP A 25 -4.20 -1.74 11.79
C ASP A 25 -4.14 -0.54 10.86
N SER A 26 -5.13 -0.35 10.00
CA SER A 26 -5.12 0.68 8.97
C SER A 26 -3.86 0.57 8.13
N ALA A 27 -3.60 -0.63 7.64
CA ALA A 27 -2.31 -0.94 7.01
C ALA A 27 -2.49 -1.70 5.71
N LEU A 28 -1.64 -1.37 4.75
CA LEU A 28 -1.46 -2.15 3.53
C LEU A 28 -0.45 -3.24 3.85
N CYS A 29 -0.85 -4.50 3.67
CA CYS A 29 -0.03 -5.63 4.07
C CYS A 29 0.70 -6.29 2.91
N PHE A 30 0.12 -6.25 1.72
CA PHE A 30 0.71 -6.91 0.56
C PHE A 30 0.14 -6.29 -0.71
N LEU A 31 0.99 -6.10 -1.71
CA LEU A 31 0.57 -5.56 -3.00
C LEU A 31 1.46 -6.15 -4.08
N ALA A 32 0.84 -6.75 -5.09
CA ALA A 32 1.57 -7.29 -6.22
C ALA A 32 0.76 -7.11 -7.49
N VAL A 33 1.45 -6.82 -8.58
CA VAL A 33 0.84 -6.69 -9.90
C VAL A 33 1.69 -7.50 -10.87
N ASP A 34 1.02 -8.25 -11.74
CA ASP A 34 1.68 -9.03 -12.77
C ASP A 34 2.59 -8.11 -13.60
N PRO A 35 3.85 -8.48 -13.82
CA PRO A 35 4.77 -7.61 -14.56
C PRO A 35 4.27 -7.22 -15.95
N GLY A 36 3.51 -8.09 -16.60
CA GLY A 36 2.96 -7.78 -17.91
C GLY A 36 1.87 -6.73 -17.90
N PHE A 37 1.38 -6.37 -16.71
CA PHE A 37 0.30 -5.40 -16.54
C PHE A 37 0.72 -4.17 -15.78
N ARG A 38 2.01 -4.00 -15.57
CA ARG A 38 2.52 -2.77 -14.95
C ARG A 38 2.30 -1.63 -15.93
N ARG A 39 2.33 -0.41 -15.43
CA ARG A 39 2.09 0.82 -16.21
C ARG A 39 0.64 1.01 -16.61
N GLN A 40 -0.27 0.16 -16.11
CA GLN A 40 -1.70 0.37 -16.32
C GLN A 40 -2.35 0.93 -15.07
N LYS A 41 -1.53 1.38 -14.12
CA LYS A 41 -1.98 1.99 -12.88
C LYS A 41 -2.86 1.05 -12.05
N ILE A 42 -2.65 -0.25 -12.22
CA ILE A 42 -3.43 -1.25 -11.48
C ILE A 42 -3.13 -1.15 -9.99
N ALA A 43 -1.85 -1.00 -9.63
CA ALA A 43 -1.47 -0.88 -8.23
C ALA A 43 -2.14 0.33 -7.59
N GLU A 44 -2.14 1.46 -8.29
CA GLU A 44 -2.77 2.66 -7.76
C GLU A 44 -4.27 2.47 -7.59
N LYS A 45 -4.92 1.83 -8.55
CA LYS A 45 -6.35 1.57 -8.45
C LYS A 45 -6.67 0.66 -7.27
N LEU A 46 -5.83 -0.36 -7.04
CA LEU A 46 -6.02 -1.25 -5.92
C LEU A 46 -5.89 -0.51 -4.59
N VAL A 47 -4.87 0.34 -4.47
CA VAL A 47 -4.67 1.10 -3.24
C VAL A 47 -5.82 2.09 -3.01
N ARG A 48 -6.27 2.77 -4.05
CA ARG A 48 -7.37 3.73 -3.90
C ARG A 48 -8.65 3.02 -3.51
N TYR A 49 -8.88 1.84 -4.04
CA TYR A 49 -10.05 1.07 -3.65
C TYR A 49 -9.95 0.61 -2.19
N MET A 50 -8.75 0.20 -1.76
CA MET A 50 -8.51 -0.15 -0.36
C MET A 50 -8.90 1.02 0.56
N PHE A 51 -8.55 2.25 0.16
CA PHE A 51 -8.84 3.41 1.00
C PHE A 51 -10.32 3.53 1.33
N THR A 52 -11.20 3.04 0.46
CA THR A 52 -12.63 3.13 0.72
C THR A 52 -13.08 2.22 1.86
N PHE A 53 -12.27 1.27 2.26
CA PHE A 53 -12.57 0.35 3.35
C PHE A 53 -11.93 0.77 4.66
N LEU A 54 -11.07 1.78 4.64
CA LEU A 54 -10.32 2.19 5.81
C LEU A 54 -10.91 3.46 6.39
N ASP A 55 -10.69 3.63 7.69
CA ASP A 55 -11.17 4.80 8.42
C ASP A 55 -10.43 6.04 7.93
N LEU A 56 -11.17 7.05 7.49
CA LEU A 56 -10.60 8.29 7.00
C LEU A 56 -9.83 9.05 8.07
N ASP A 57 -10.17 8.82 9.34
CA ASP A 57 -9.56 9.56 10.43
C ASP A 57 -8.26 8.92 10.91
N ARG A 58 -7.87 7.81 10.31
CA ARG A 58 -6.66 7.11 10.69
C ARG A 58 -5.63 7.17 9.57
N ALA A 59 -4.38 7.30 9.94
CA ALA A 59 -3.30 7.20 8.97
C ALA A 59 -3.24 5.78 8.42
N VAL A 60 -2.75 5.66 7.20
CA VAL A 60 -2.53 4.37 6.55
C VAL A 60 -1.03 4.11 6.54
N THR A 61 -0.64 2.91 6.93
CA THR A 61 0.78 2.56 6.98
C THR A 61 1.08 1.42 6.04
N VAL A 62 2.33 1.37 5.61
CA VAL A 62 2.87 0.25 4.86
C VAL A 62 4.36 0.17 5.19
N THR A 63 4.92 -1.03 5.22
CA THR A 63 6.36 -1.20 5.40
C THR A 63 6.96 -1.71 4.12
N THR A 64 8.18 -1.27 3.82
CA THR A 64 8.89 -1.68 2.64
C THR A 64 10.39 -1.59 2.91
N TYR A 65 11.21 -1.85 1.90
CA TYR A 65 12.65 -1.80 2.04
C TYR A 65 13.12 -0.41 2.43
N ARG A 66 14.26 -0.36 3.12
CA ARG A 66 14.90 0.92 3.45
C ARG A 66 15.53 1.52 2.21
N GLU A 67 15.81 2.81 2.31
CA GLU A 67 16.49 3.52 1.23
C GLU A 67 17.85 2.86 0.98
N GLY A 68 18.22 2.78 -0.30
CA GLY A 68 19.49 2.17 -0.69
C GLY A 68 19.35 0.72 -1.10
N ALA A 69 18.25 0.05 -0.75
CA ALA A 69 18.01 -1.32 -1.18
C ALA A 69 17.44 -1.28 -2.59
N PRO A 70 18.15 -1.88 -3.57
CA PRO A 70 17.65 -1.82 -4.96
C PRO A 70 16.29 -2.44 -5.15
N GLU A 71 16.00 -3.48 -4.37
CA GLU A 71 14.72 -4.19 -4.48
C GLU A 71 13.53 -3.31 -4.13
N GLY A 72 13.74 -2.29 -3.30
CA GLY A 72 12.63 -1.46 -2.84
C GLY A 72 12.46 -0.17 -3.60
N ARG A 73 13.31 0.09 -4.60
CA ARG A 73 13.31 1.40 -5.25
C ARG A 73 11.95 1.73 -5.87
N ALA A 74 11.39 0.79 -6.60
CA ALA A 74 10.12 1.03 -7.28
C ALA A 74 8.97 1.19 -6.28
N ALA A 75 8.96 0.36 -5.24
CA ALA A 75 7.90 0.44 -4.23
C ALA A 75 7.96 1.75 -3.47
N ARG A 76 9.16 2.17 -3.07
CA ARG A 76 9.31 3.43 -2.34
C ARG A 76 8.84 4.61 -3.19
N ALA A 77 9.22 4.62 -4.48
CA ALA A 77 8.80 5.69 -5.39
C ALA A 77 7.27 5.69 -5.55
N PHE A 78 6.68 4.50 -5.63
CA PHE A 78 5.25 4.38 -5.77
C PHE A 78 4.51 4.94 -4.55
N TYR A 79 4.98 4.60 -3.34
CA TYR A 79 4.31 5.09 -2.14
C TYR A 79 4.47 6.60 -2.00
N ARG A 80 5.62 7.15 -2.35
CA ARG A 80 5.79 8.61 -2.36
C ARG A 80 4.86 9.27 -3.37
N HIS A 81 4.69 8.66 -4.52
CA HIS A 81 3.78 9.17 -5.54
C HIS A 81 2.35 9.27 -5.01
N LEU A 82 1.96 8.34 -4.15
CA LEU A 82 0.62 8.34 -3.57
C LEU A 82 0.49 9.30 -2.40
N GLY A 83 1.58 9.90 -1.96
CA GLY A 83 1.54 10.85 -0.85
C GLY A 83 2.02 10.30 0.47
N PHE A 84 2.46 9.05 0.52
CA PHE A 84 3.04 8.50 1.74
C PHE A 84 4.38 9.16 2.01
N VAL A 85 4.68 9.34 3.30
CA VAL A 85 5.97 9.88 3.71
C VAL A 85 6.71 8.84 4.55
N GLU A 86 8.03 8.94 4.54
CA GLU A 86 8.86 8.01 5.28
C GLU A 86 8.65 8.18 6.77
N GLY A 87 8.47 7.07 7.45
CA GLY A 87 8.29 7.04 8.88
C GLY A 87 9.43 6.30 9.56
N ARG A 88 9.09 5.46 10.54
CA ARG A 88 10.10 4.83 11.38
C ARG A 88 10.88 3.76 10.64
N LEU A 89 12.15 3.65 11.00
CA LEU A 89 12.96 2.50 10.62
C LEU A 89 12.69 1.39 11.63
N THR A 90 12.43 0.19 11.13
CA THR A 90 12.11 -0.94 11.99
C THR A 90 12.62 -2.22 11.36
N GLU A 91 12.21 -3.35 11.90
CA GLU A 91 12.59 -4.65 11.38
C GLU A 91 11.37 -5.55 11.32
N GLU A 92 11.32 -6.38 10.30
CA GLU A 92 10.31 -7.42 10.17
C GLU A 92 11.02 -8.73 9.87
N PHE A 93 10.76 -9.73 10.69
CA PHE A 93 11.37 -11.05 10.51
C PHE A 93 12.89 -10.97 10.40
N GLY A 94 13.50 -10.06 11.17
CA GLY A 94 14.93 -9.89 11.16
C GLY A 94 15.50 -9.07 10.03
N SER A 95 14.65 -8.58 9.12
CA SER A 95 15.09 -7.78 7.99
C SER A 95 14.80 -6.31 8.23
N PRO A 96 15.73 -5.43 7.84
CA PRO A 96 15.50 -4.00 8.01
C PRO A 96 14.45 -3.49 7.02
N VAL A 97 13.47 -2.77 7.56
CA VAL A 97 12.40 -2.18 6.74
C VAL A 97 12.14 -0.77 7.22
N GLN A 98 11.34 -0.05 6.46
CA GLN A 98 10.92 1.30 6.82
C GLN A 98 9.42 1.41 6.68
N GLU A 99 8.79 2.04 7.66
CA GLU A 99 7.37 2.32 7.61
C GLU A 99 7.15 3.59 6.80
N PHE A 100 6.15 3.54 5.93
CA PHE A 100 5.66 4.71 5.22
C PHE A 100 4.27 5.03 5.74
N VAL A 101 3.95 6.30 5.86
CA VAL A 101 2.71 6.73 6.49
C VAL A 101 2.00 7.72 5.58
N LEU A 102 0.71 7.51 5.37
CA LEU A 102 -0.14 8.46 4.68
C LEU A 102 -1.17 8.99 5.65
N VAL A 103 -1.08 10.27 5.95
CA VAL A 103 -2.06 10.93 6.80
C VAL A 103 -3.16 11.44 5.89
N ARG A 104 -4.37 10.96 6.15
CA ARG A 104 -5.54 11.43 5.43
C ARG A 104 -6.44 12.14 6.42
N SER A 105 -7.12 13.15 5.95
CA SER A 105 -8.08 13.83 6.78
C SER A 105 -9.24 14.24 5.91
N ARG A 106 -10.37 14.44 6.55
CA ARG A 106 -11.48 15.02 5.84
C ARG A 106 -11.11 16.45 5.54
N VAL A 107 -11.23 16.80 4.30
CA VAL A 107 -10.94 18.16 3.89
C VAL A 107 -12.25 18.89 3.82
N ASP A 108 -12.39 19.86 4.69
CA ASP A 108 -13.54 20.75 4.63
C ASP A 108 -13.21 21.85 3.67
N VAL A 109 -13.79 21.75 2.51
CA VAL A 109 -13.54 22.77 1.48
C VAL A 109 -14.53 23.88 1.69
N GLU A 110 -13.99 25.05 1.88
CA GLU A 110 -14.80 26.23 2.12
C GLU A 110 -15.19 26.90 0.83
#